data_bd34b48bd69f4a8ca58bde3428ae5a0d
#
_entry.id   bd34b48bd69f4a8ca58bde3428ae5a0d
#
_cell.length_a   1.000
_cell.length_b   1.000
_cell.length_c   1.000
_cell.angle_alpha   90.00
_cell.angle_beta   90.00
_cell.angle_gamma   90.00
#
_symmetry.space_group_name_H-M   'P 1'
#
loop_
_entity.id
_entity.type
_entity.pdbx_description
1 polymer ?
#
loop_
_entity_poly.entity_id
_entity_poly.type
_entity_poly.pdbx_seq_one_letter_code
_entity_poly.pdbx_strand_id
1 'polypeptide(L)'
;MGPGTGVDAQTAIEAHLRHGFPGQRVVVQGWRTDALAMPHVRVLRVDPETRGGLWLHVSSGASVPAPGGPPAAESEGSEFVLVTPFKTLRAVELLAMVVYFHGVEELKVGDTVSVGEPWLPGSSCGHLLVSSPYLLADELWMLPLPGRAVHFRWVIPITARERAYALDRGLEALEQRFEEVGLESWDPHRSSVV
;
A
#
# COMPACT_ATOMS: atom_id res chain seq x y z
N MET A 1 -1.77 11.43 30.29
CA MET A 1 -1.20 10.92 29.04
C MET A 1 -2.09 9.78 28.58
N GLY A 2 -2.91 10.01 27.57
CA GLY A 2 -3.93 9.06 27.12
C GLY A 2 -3.38 8.11 26.06
N PRO A 3 -3.69 6.81 26.11
CA PRO A 3 -3.30 5.81 25.10
C PRO A 3 -4.27 5.81 23.90
N GLY A 4 -4.64 7.00 23.37
CA GLY A 4 -5.83 7.10 22.52
C GLY A 4 -5.61 7.23 21.01
N THR A 5 -4.46 7.69 20.51
CA THR A 5 -4.36 8.15 19.11
C THR A 5 -4.19 7.04 18.08
N GLY A 6 -3.54 5.93 18.41
CA GLY A 6 -3.27 4.86 17.45
C GLY A 6 -4.47 3.96 17.14
N VAL A 7 -5.26 3.63 18.16
CA VAL A 7 -6.46 2.79 17.99
C VAL A 7 -7.55 3.55 17.23
N ASP A 8 -7.65 4.85 17.45
CA ASP A 8 -8.59 5.72 16.76
C ASP A 8 -8.31 5.81 15.26
N ALA A 9 -7.04 5.96 14.84
CA ALA A 9 -6.66 6.03 13.44
C ALA A 9 -6.99 4.72 12.68
N GLN A 10 -6.68 3.56 13.26
CA GLN A 10 -6.97 2.26 12.64
C GLN A 10 -8.48 2.01 12.51
N THR A 11 -9.25 2.39 13.52
CA THR A 11 -10.71 2.33 13.47
C THR A 11 -11.27 3.26 12.39
N ALA A 12 -10.73 4.47 12.29
CA ALA A 12 -11.14 5.41 11.24
C ALA A 12 -10.80 4.92 9.84
N ILE A 13 -9.62 4.31 9.63
CA ILE A 13 -9.21 3.69 8.35
C ILE A 13 -10.17 2.56 7.98
N GLU A 14 -10.51 1.67 8.91
CA GLU A 14 -11.46 0.59 8.66
C GLU A 14 -12.86 1.13 8.29
N ALA A 15 -13.34 2.13 9.01
CA ALA A 15 -14.63 2.78 8.72
C ALA A 15 -14.62 3.46 7.34
N HIS A 16 -13.54 4.14 6.98
CA HIS A 16 -13.35 4.79 5.69
C HIS A 16 -13.43 3.79 4.53
N LEU A 17 -12.73 2.66 4.64
CA LEU A 17 -12.79 1.60 3.63
C LEU A 17 -14.18 0.97 3.54
N ARG A 18 -14.85 0.71 4.67
CA ARG A 18 -16.23 0.19 4.66
C ARG A 18 -17.22 1.16 4.01
N HIS A 19 -17.01 2.45 4.17
CA HIS A 19 -17.82 3.48 3.53
C HIS A 19 -17.55 3.55 2.02
N GLY A 20 -16.29 3.48 1.62
CA GLY A 20 -15.88 3.57 0.21
C GLY A 20 -16.20 2.33 -0.62
N PHE A 21 -16.41 1.18 0.03
CA PHE A 21 -16.75 -0.09 -0.63
C PHE A 21 -18.06 -0.66 -0.08
N PRO A 22 -19.20 0.01 -0.31
CA PRO A 22 -20.48 -0.41 0.22
C PRO A 22 -20.89 -1.77 -0.35
N GLY A 23 -21.31 -2.68 0.53
CA GLY A 23 -21.70 -4.04 0.14
C GLY A 23 -20.55 -5.04 -0.03
N GLN A 24 -19.31 -4.57 -0.13
CA GLN A 24 -18.15 -5.45 -0.17
C GLN A 24 -17.69 -5.84 1.24
N ARG A 25 -17.11 -7.04 1.34
CA ARG A 25 -16.61 -7.54 2.59
C ARG A 25 -15.23 -6.97 2.88
N VAL A 26 -15.10 -6.20 3.97
CA VAL A 26 -13.81 -5.74 4.50
C VAL A 26 -13.38 -6.65 5.65
N VAL A 27 -12.24 -7.32 5.50
CA VAL A 27 -11.69 -8.29 6.45
C VAL A 27 -10.38 -7.78 7.02
N VAL A 28 -10.30 -7.72 8.34
CA VAL A 28 -9.05 -7.40 9.05
C VAL A 28 -8.19 -8.66 9.10
N GLN A 29 -6.97 -8.56 8.58
CA GLN A 29 -5.95 -9.59 8.65
C GLN A 29 -4.82 -9.10 9.55
N GLY A 30 -4.61 -9.77 10.68
CA GLY A 30 -3.45 -9.48 11.53
C GLY A 30 -2.18 -10.06 10.92
N TRP A 31 -1.09 -9.30 10.98
CA TRP A 31 0.24 -9.83 10.75
C TRP A 31 0.95 -9.97 12.09
N ARG A 32 1.41 -11.17 12.40
CA ARG A 32 2.28 -11.44 13.54
C ARG A 32 3.60 -11.96 13.01
N THR A 33 4.67 -11.25 13.28
CA THR A 33 6.01 -11.76 13.09
C THR A 33 6.84 -11.43 14.32
N ASP A 34 7.51 -12.44 14.86
CA ASP A 34 8.43 -12.26 15.99
C ASP A 34 9.69 -11.47 15.59
N ALA A 35 9.96 -11.38 14.27
CA ALA A 35 11.13 -10.70 13.71
C ALA A 35 10.95 -9.18 13.57
N LEU A 36 9.71 -8.69 13.53
CA LEU A 36 9.42 -7.27 13.33
C LEU A 36 8.59 -6.78 14.53
N ALA A 37 9.19 -5.93 15.36
CA ALA A 37 8.53 -5.31 16.51
C ALA A 37 7.46 -4.27 16.08
N MET A 38 6.52 -4.68 15.24
CA MET A 38 5.41 -3.86 14.75
C MET A 38 4.06 -4.50 15.14
N PRO A 39 3.74 -4.56 16.44
CA PRO A 39 2.56 -5.26 16.96
C PRO A 39 1.23 -4.63 16.51
N HIS A 40 1.28 -3.47 15.85
CA HIS A 40 0.09 -2.70 15.49
C HIS A 40 -0.24 -2.75 13.99
N VAL A 41 0.60 -3.39 13.15
CA VAL A 41 0.33 -3.47 11.71
C VAL A 41 -0.77 -4.48 11.44
N ARG A 42 -1.80 -4.01 10.75
CA ARG A 42 -2.88 -4.82 10.20
C ARG A 42 -2.94 -4.61 8.70
N VAL A 43 -3.51 -5.56 8.00
CA VAL A 43 -3.88 -5.40 6.60
C VAL A 43 -5.38 -5.61 6.50
N LEU A 44 -6.06 -4.62 5.94
CA LEU A 44 -7.47 -4.69 5.61
C LEU A 44 -7.57 -5.21 4.18
N ARG A 45 -8.37 -6.24 3.98
CA ARG A 45 -8.65 -6.77 2.65
C ARG A 45 -10.09 -6.46 2.28
N VAL A 46 -10.28 -5.84 1.12
CA VAL A 46 -11.58 -5.66 0.51
C VAL A 46 -11.78 -6.77 -0.52
N ASP A 47 -12.80 -7.59 -0.31
CA ASP A 47 -13.13 -8.68 -1.24
C ASP A 47 -13.80 -8.08 -2.49
N PRO A 48 -13.56 -8.60 -3.70
CA PRO A 48 -14.17 -8.08 -4.92
C PRO A 48 -15.69 -8.20 -4.91
N GLU A 49 -16.37 -7.26 -5.55
CA GLU A 49 -17.82 -7.27 -5.68
C GLU A 49 -18.31 -8.46 -6.52
N THR A 50 -17.57 -8.79 -7.57
CA THR A 50 -17.91 -9.86 -8.49
C THR A 50 -16.86 -10.96 -8.50
N ARG A 51 -17.27 -12.19 -8.88
CA ARG A 51 -16.33 -13.30 -9.05
C ARG A 51 -15.32 -12.98 -10.16
N GLY A 52 -14.03 -13.08 -9.85
CA GLY A 52 -12.93 -12.73 -10.77
C GLY A 52 -12.52 -11.26 -10.71
N GLY A 53 -13.12 -10.44 -9.85
CA GLY A 53 -12.68 -9.08 -9.60
C GLY A 53 -11.38 -9.02 -8.78
N LEU A 54 -10.85 -7.82 -8.67
CA LEU A 54 -9.59 -7.55 -8.00
C LEU A 54 -9.73 -7.48 -6.47
N TRP A 55 -8.73 -7.98 -5.77
CA TRP A 55 -8.63 -7.95 -4.32
C TRP A 55 -7.81 -6.75 -3.91
N LEU A 56 -8.39 -5.88 -3.10
CA LEU A 56 -7.67 -4.73 -2.56
C LEU A 56 -7.15 -5.05 -1.16
N HIS A 57 -5.88 -4.74 -0.93
CA HIS A 57 -5.24 -4.88 0.37
C HIS A 57 -4.72 -3.51 0.81
N VAL A 58 -5.02 -3.12 2.04
CA VAL A 58 -4.65 -1.80 2.58
C VAL A 58 -3.97 -1.99 3.92
N SER A 59 -2.80 -1.39 4.10
CA SER A 59 -2.18 -1.36 5.41
C SER A 59 -3.00 -0.53 6.40
N SER A 60 -2.86 -0.82 7.68
CA SER A 60 -3.44 -0.03 8.76
C SER A 60 -2.49 -0.09 9.95
N GLY A 61 -1.78 0.99 10.15
CA GLY A 61 -0.76 1.12 11.17
C GLY A 61 0.53 1.79 10.72
N ALA A 62 0.74 1.98 9.40
CA ALA A 62 1.89 2.71 8.88
C ALA A 62 1.83 4.20 9.27
N SER A 63 0.63 4.77 9.25
CA SER A 63 0.36 6.16 9.65
C SER A 63 0.40 6.39 11.17
N VAL A 64 0.58 5.35 11.97
CA VAL A 64 0.66 5.47 13.44
C VAL A 64 2.10 5.81 13.83
N PRO A 65 2.35 6.91 14.53
CA PRO A 65 3.70 7.27 14.98
C PRO A 65 4.32 6.17 15.83
N ALA A 66 5.61 5.94 15.63
CA ALA A 66 6.37 5.03 16.48
C ALA A 66 6.33 5.53 17.96
N PRO A 67 6.34 4.62 18.94
CA PRO A 67 6.45 4.99 20.35
C PRO A 67 7.69 5.87 20.59
N GLY A 68 7.50 7.09 21.09
CA GLY A 68 8.60 8.04 21.32
C GLY A 68 8.98 8.91 20.12
N GLY A 69 8.32 8.74 18.97
CA GLY A 69 8.44 9.62 17.82
C GLY A 69 7.76 10.99 18.01
N PRO A 70 7.95 11.91 17.04
CA PRO A 70 7.29 13.22 17.09
C PRO A 70 5.75 13.05 17.16
N PRO A 71 5.05 13.99 17.82
CA PRO A 71 3.60 13.90 17.93
C PRO A 71 2.96 13.89 16.53
N ALA A 72 1.98 12.99 16.35
CA ALA A 72 1.25 12.79 15.08
C ALA A 72 0.50 14.04 14.57
N ALA A 73 0.47 15.10 15.31
CA ALA A 73 -0.38 16.26 15.08
C ALA A 73 0.06 17.16 13.91
N GLU A 74 1.24 16.98 13.35
CA GLU A 74 1.80 17.86 12.31
C GLU A 74 2.30 17.12 11.06
N SER A 75 2.25 15.80 11.04
CA SER A 75 2.72 15.00 9.89
C SER A 75 1.56 14.35 9.14
N GLU A 76 1.56 14.47 7.82
CA GLU A 76 0.73 13.65 6.96
C GLU A 76 1.11 12.17 7.14
N GLY A 77 0.12 11.32 7.45
CA GLY A 77 0.35 9.90 7.55
C GLY A 77 0.22 9.20 6.20
N SER A 78 0.92 8.09 6.00
CA SER A 78 0.75 7.25 4.83
C SER A 78 0.28 5.85 5.20
N GLU A 79 -0.67 5.32 4.44
CA GLU A 79 -1.01 3.92 4.38
C GLU A 79 -0.80 3.41 2.96
N PHE A 80 -0.59 2.11 2.80
CA PHE A 80 -0.19 1.52 1.53
C PHE A 80 -1.26 0.58 0.99
N VAL A 81 -1.46 0.63 -0.32
CA VAL A 81 -2.50 -0.12 -1.04
C VAL A 81 -1.85 -1.03 -2.07
N LEU A 82 -2.17 -2.31 -2.05
CA LEU A 82 -1.75 -3.30 -3.04
C LEU A 82 -2.98 -4.01 -3.61
N VAL A 83 -3.01 -4.15 -4.94
CA VAL A 83 -4.09 -4.86 -5.64
C VAL A 83 -3.57 -6.21 -6.15
N THR A 84 -4.38 -7.26 -5.99
CA THR A 84 -4.04 -8.61 -6.46
C THR A 84 -5.18 -9.22 -7.28
N PRO A 85 -4.87 -10.09 -8.27
CA PRO A 85 -5.92 -10.72 -9.09
C PRO A 85 -6.63 -11.88 -8.39
N PHE A 86 -6.09 -12.34 -7.26
CA PHE A 86 -6.67 -13.41 -6.46
C PHE A 86 -6.33 -13.23 -4.98
N LYS A 87 -7.09 -13.90 -4.13
CA LYS A 87 -6.86 -13.91 -2.69
C LYS A 87 -5.52 -14.59 -2.36
N THR A 88 -4.63 -13.85 -1.70
CA THR A 88 -3.32 -14.37 -1.30
C THR A 88 -2.85 -13.78 0.03
N LEU A 89 -2.13 -14.57 0.83
CA LEU A 89 -1.44 -14.06 2.02
C LEU A 89 -0.17 -13.29 1.66
N ARG A 90 0.36 -13.50 0.47
CA ARG A 90 1.54 -12.79 0.00
C ARG A 90 1.37 -11.27 0.00
N ALA A 91 0.15 -10.79 -0.28
CA ALA A 91 -0.16 -9.36 -0.21
C ALA A 91 0.00 -8.80 1.22
N VAL A 92 -0.34 -9.59 2.24
CA VAL A 92 -0.16 -9.20 3.65
C VAL A 92 1.33 -9.10 3.99
N GLU A 93 2.13 -10.07 3.55
CA GLU A 93 3.59 -10.09 3.74
C GLU A 93 4.25 -8.87 3.09
N LEU A 94 3.91 -8.60 1.82
CA LEU A 94 4.45 -7.48 1.06
C LEU A 94 4.09 -6.13 1.69
N LEU A 95 2.83 -5.94 2.09
CA LEU A 95 2.44 -4.70 2.77
C LEU A 95 3.10 -4.55 4.13
N ALA A 96 3.23 -5.63 4.91
CA ALA A 96 3.95 -5.59 6.18
C ALA A 96 5.43 -5.19 5.98
N MET A 97 6.06 -5.70 4.92
CA MET A 97 7.42 -5.32 4.53
C MET A 97 7.50 -3.83 4.15
N VAL A 98 6.57 -3.33 3.33
CA VAL A 98 6.52 -1.90 2.94
C VAL A 98 6.34 -1.01 4.17
N VAL A 99 5.43 -1.37 5.07
CA VAL A 99 5.21 -0.63 6.32
C VAL A 99 6.47 -0.62 7.19
N TYR A 100 7.19 -1.74 7.27
CA TYR A 100 8.46 -1.81 7.99
C TYR A 100 9.50 -0.84 7.40
N PHE A 101 9.71 -0.86 6.08
CA PHE A 101 10.62 0.07 5.43
C PHE A 101 10.20 1.53 5.60
N HIS A 102 8.89 1.80 5.51
CA HIS A 102 8.35 3.15 5.78
C HIS A 102 8.68 3.64 7.20
N GLY A 103 8.60 2.75 8.18
CA GLY A 103 8.97 3.08 9.57
C GLY A 103 10.46 3.36 9.77
N VAL A 104 11.33 2.89 8.86
CA VAL A 104 12.79 3.13 8.89
C VAL A 104 13.18 4.36 8.09
N GLU A 105 12.63 4.55 6.87
CA GLU A 105 13.10 5.53 5.89
C GLU A 105 12.01 6.50 5.38
N GLU A 106 10.79 6.45 5.93
CA GLU A 106 9.68 7.30 5.49
C GLU A 106 9.49 7.31 3.95
N LEU A 107 9.02 6.19 3.41
CA LEU A 107 8.81 6.03 1.97
C LEU A 107 7.88 7.10 1.38
N LYS A 108 8.30 7.69 0.26
CA LYS A 108 7.59 8.74 -0.50
C LYS A 108 7.18 8.20 -1.87
N VAL A 109 6.30 8.92 -2.54
CA VAL A 109 5.96 8.67 -3.94
C VAL A 109 7.25 8.73 -4.78
N GLY A 110 7.49 7.70 -5.59
CA GLY A 110 8.71 7.48 -6.36
C GLY A 110 9.72 6.54 -5.73
N ASP A 111 9.62 6.26 -4.43
CA ASP A 111 10.51 5.31 -3.78
C ASP A 111 10.20 3.87 -4.18
N THR A 112 11.23 3.04 -4.18
CA THR A 112 11.12 1.63 -4.53
C THR A 112 11.66 0.73 -3.43
N VAL A 113 10.93 -0.35 -3.14
CA VAL A 113 11.34 -1.39 -2.20
C VAL A 113 11.68 -2.66 -2.98
N SER A 114 12.86 -3.25 -2.74
CA SER A 114 13.22 -4.54 -3.32
C SER A 114 12.59 -5.68 -2.53
N VAL A 115 11.88 -6.56 -3.22
CA VAL A 115 11.27 -7.75 -2.61
C VAL A 115 12.29 -8.88 -2.48
N GLY A 116 13.32 -8.91 -3.34
CA GLY A 116 14.34 -9.96 -3.39
C GLY A 116 13.90 -11.23 -4.12
N GLU A 117 12.63 -11.34 -4.45
CA GLU A 117 12.00 -12.45 -5.19
C GLU A 117 10.78 -11.93 -5.96
N PRO A 118 10.16 -12.70 -6.88
CA PRO A 118 8.90 -12.31 -7.51
C PRO A 118 7.82 -11.98 -6.50
N TRP A 119 7.07 -10.89 -6.73
CA TRP A 119 5.97 -10.49 -5.84
C TRP A 119 4.84 -11.53 -5.78
N LEU A 120 4.58 -12.19 -6.91
CA LEU A 120 3.71 -13.38 -7.02
C LEU A 120 4.40 -14.45 -7.86
N PRO A 121 4.04 -15.73 -7.71
CA PRO A 121 4.62 -16.81 -8.48
C PRO A 121 4.54 -16.58 -10.00
N GLY A 122 5.65 -16.74 -10.70
CA GLY A 122 5.77 -16.56 -12.15
C GLY A 122 5.92 -15.12 -12.62
N SER A 123 5.94 -14.14 -11.70
CA SER A 123 6.12 -12.73 -12.05
C SER A 123 7.59 -12.37 -12.31
N SER A 124 7.82 -11.45 -13.24
CA SER A 124 9.10 -10.78 -13.44
C SER A 124 9.30 -9.56 -12.54
N CYS A 125 8.27 -9.14 -11.79
CA CYS A 125 8.32 -7.99 -10.90
C CYS A 125 8.87 -8.40 -9.53
N GLY A 126 10.08 -7.94 -9.22
CA GLY A 126 10.77 -8.18 -7.94
C GLY A 126 10.97 -6.91 -7.11
N HIS A 127 10.34 -5.81 -7.49
CA HIS A 127 10.36 -4.54 -6.79
C HIS A 127 8.95 -3.99 -6.64
N LEU A 128 8.76 -3.11 -5.65
CA LEU A 128 7.52 -2.40 -5.39
C LEU A 128 7.81 -0.90 -5.50
N LEU A 129 7.03 -0.20 -6.31
CA LEU A 129 7.07 1.25 -6.46
C LEU A 129 5.96 1.87 -5.61
N VAL A 130 6.29 2.87 -4.80
CA VAL A 130 5.30 3.71 -4.13
C VAL A 130 4.85 4.80 -5.10
N SER A 131 3.57 4.82 -5.44
CA SER A 131 2.99 5.75 -6.40
C SER A 131 1.76 6.45 -5.84
N SER A 132 1.34 7.49 -6.55
CA SER A 132 0.03 8.10 -6.33
C SER A 132 -1.07 7.14 -6.79
N PRO A 133 -2.25 7.21 -6.20
CA PRO A 133 -3.34 6.31 -6.51
C PRO A 133 -4.04 6.67 -7.84
N TYR A 134 -4.24 5.70 -8.73
CA TYR A 134 -4.88 5.90 -10.03
C TYR A 134 -6.22 5.17 -10.21
N LEU A 135 -6.51 4.14 -9.41
CA LEU A 135 -7.62 3.23 -9.68
C LEU A 135 -8.88 3.47 -8.85
N LEU A 136 -8.83 4.34 -7.86
CA LEU A 136 -9.96 4.54 -6.96
C LEU A 136 -10.44 6.00 -7.05
N ALA A 137 -11.64 6.27 -6.61
CA ALA A 137 -12.20 7.62 -6.57
C ALA A 137 -11.40 8.52 -5.61
N ASP A 138 -11.28 9.80 -5.92
CA ASP A 138 -10.46 10.77 -5.17
C ASP A 138 -10.78 10.79 -3.67
N GLU A 139 -12.03 10.55 -3.29
CA GLU A 139 -12.48 10.56 -1.90
C GLU A 139 -11.90 9.41 -1.06
N LEU A 140 -11.38 8.35 -1.72
CA LEU A 140 -10.80 7.19 -1.03
C LEU A 140 -9.31 7.32 -0.75
N TRP A 141 -8.64 8.32 -1.34
CA TRP A 141 -7.18 8.45 -1.25
C TRP A 141 -6.68 9.21 -0.04
N MET A 142 -7.56 9.93 0.60
CA MET A 142 -7.23 10.73 1.76
C MET A 142 -8.33 10.58 2.82
N LEU A 143 -7.91 10.22 4.02
CA LEU A 143 -8.75 10.22 5.20
C LEU A 143 -8.38 11.41 6.07
N PRO A 144 -9.25 12.43 6.18
CA PRO A 144 -9.04 13.51 7.13
C PRO A 144 -9.25 13.01 8.56
N LEU A 145 -8.29 13.30 9.43
CA LEU A 145 -8.36 13.06 10.86
C LEU A 145 -8.19 14.39 11.62
N PRO A 146 -8.58 14.49 12.89
CA PRO A 146 -8.34 15.70 13.67
C PRO A 146 -6.85 16.07 13.70
N GLY A 147 -6.50 17.22 13.11
CA GLY A 147 -5.15 17.76 13.08
C GLY A 147 -4.19 17.14 12.05
N ARG A 148 -4.61 16.16 11.25
CA ARG A 148 -3.77 15.54 10.21
C ARG A 148 -4.59 14.86 9.12
N ALA A 149 -3.94 14.41 8.04
CA ALA A 149 -4.55 13.52 7.05
C ALA A 149 -3.77 12.21 6.94
N VAL A 150 -4.43 11.14 6.51
CA VAL A 150 -3.83 9.88 6.10
C VAL A 150 -3.99 9.73 4.60
N HIS A 151 -2.86 9.61 3.89
CA HIS A 151 -2.83 9.39 2.45
C HIS A 151 -2.66 7.91 2.15
N PHE A 152 -3.49 7.37 1.28
CA PHE A 152 -3.34 6.01 0.78
C PHE A 152 -2.45 6.02 -0.46
N ARG A 153 -1.25 5.43 -0.36
CA ARG A 153 -0.25 5.35 -1.43
C ARG A 153 -0.37 4.00 -2.13
N TRP A 154 -0.33 4.01 -3.44
CA TRP A 154 -0.35 2.77 -4.20
C TRP A 154 1.02 2.11 -4.20
N VAL A 155 1.02 0.78 -4.08
CA VAL A 155 2.21 -0.06 -4.21
C VAL A 155 2.08 -0.85 -5.50
N ILE A 156 2.89 -0.50 -6.49
CA ILE A 156 2.87 -1.09 -7.82
C ILE A 156 4.03 -2.07 -7.96
N PRO A 157 3.78 -3.37 -8.24
CA PRO A 157 4.85 -4.30 -8.57
C PRO A 157 5.52 -3.92 -9.89
N ILE A 158 6.84 -3.76 -9.87
CA ILE A 158 7.65 -3.35 -11.03
C ILE A 158 8.82 -4.30 -11.26
N THR A 159 9.26 -4.36 -12.51
CA THR A 159 10.46 -5.11 -12.93
C THR A 159 11.75 -4.36 -12.57
N ALA A 160 12.88 -5.04 -12.57
CA ALA A 160 14.18 -4.40 -12.39
C ALA A 160 14.49 -3.36 -13.50
N ARG A 161 13.99 -3.59 -14.74
CA ARG A 161 14.16 -2.65 -15.85
C ARG A 161 13.34 -1.39 -15.63
N GLU A 162 12.10 -1.51 -15.20
CA GLU A 162 11.23 -0.36 -14.87
C GLU A 162 11.81 0.44 -13.71
N ARG A 163 12.33 -0.23 -12.68
CA ARG A 163 13.04 0.45 -11.61
C ARG A 163 14.25 1.23 -12.12
N ALA A 164 15.10 0.62 -12.94
CA ALA A 164 16.25 1.29 -13.53
C ALA A 164 15.82 2.49 -14.39
N TYR A 165 14.75 2.34 -15.16
CA TYR A 165 14.19 3.42 -15.98
C TYR A 165 13.68 4.60 -15.11
N ALA A 166 12.96 4.31 -14.03
CA ALA A 166 12.50 5.35 -13.10
C ALA A 166 13.67 6.10 -12.45
N LEU A 167 14.75 5.41 -12.11
CA LEU A 167 15.96 6.03 -11.54
C LEU A 167 16.71 6.91 -12.55
N ASP A 168 16.70 6.54 -13.85
CA ASP A 168 17.38 7.29 -14.92
C ASP A 168 16.52 8.44 -15.47
N ARG A 169 15.22 8.24 -15.67
CA ARG A 169 14.31 9.14 -16.35
C ARG A 169 13.31 9.85 -15.45
N GLY A 170 13.21 9.42 -14.21
CA GLY A 170 12.23 9.92 -13.24
C GLY A 170 10.94 9.11 -13.21
N LEU A 171 10.19 9.27 -12.12
CA LEU A 171 8.91 8.61 -11.89
C LEU A 171 7.89 8.95 -12.99
N GLU A 172 7.73 10.23 -13.29
CA GLU A 172 6.74 10.72 -14.28
C GLU A 172 6.91 10.05 -15.65
N ALA A 173 8.17 9.86 -16.07
CA ALA A 173 8.46 9.16 -17.34
C ALA A 173 8.05 7.69 -17.31
N LEU A 174 8.18 7.01 -16.17
CA LEU A 174 7.71 5.62 -16.01
C LEU A 174 6.18 5.57 -15.95
N GLU A 175 5.54 6.46 -15.21
CA GLU A 175 4.08 6.54 -15.11
C GLU A 175 3.44 6.82 -16.47
N GLN A 176 4.05 7.68 -17.28
CA GLN A 176 3.62 7.90 -18.66
C GLN A 176 3.65 6.59 -19.47
N ARG A 177 4.70 5.74 -19.30
CA ARG A 177 4.75 4.43 -19.94
C ARG A 177 3.63 3.50 -19.48
N PHE A 178 3.31 3.55 -18.19
CA PHE A 178 2.19 2.78 -17.64
C PHE A 178 0.85 3.20 -18.26
N GLU A 179 0.63 4.48 -18.44
CA GLU A 179 -0.57 5.02 -19.08
C GLU A 179 -0.67 4.65 -20.55
N GLU A 180 0.44 4.80 -21.31
CA GLU A 180 0.51 4.49 -22.74
C GLU A 180 0.10 3.04 -23.06
N VAL A 181 0.40 2.10 -22.18
CA VAL A 181 0.07 0.69 -22.38
C VAL A 181 -1.21 0.25 -21.64
N GLY A 182 -1.81 1.12 -20.84
CA GLY A 182 -2.95 0.75 -19.97
C GLY A 182 -2.54 -0.32 -18.95
N LEU A 183 -1.51 -0.04 -18.14
CA LEU A 183 -0.88 -1.03 -17.27
C LEU A 183 -1.88 -1.72 -16.34
N GLU A 184 -1.98 -3.04 -16.46
CA GLU A 184 -2.62 -3.91 -15.47
C GLU A 184 -1.60 -4.32 -14.39
N SER A 185 -1.37 -3.44 -13.41
CA SER A 185 -0.34 -3.62 -12.38
C SER A 185 -0.55 -4.88 -11.52
N TRP A 186 -1.78 -5.40 -11.49
CA TRP A 186 -2.17 -6.62 -10.78
C TRP A 186 -1.89 -7.92 -11.56
N ASP A 187 -1.57 -7.86 -12.88
CA ASP A 187 -1.19 -9.04 -13.65
C ASP A 187 0.23 -9.49 -13.29
N PRO A 188 0.40 -10.66 -12.65
CA PRO A 188 1.73 -11.16 -12.30
C PRO A 188 2.57 -11.57 -13.53
N HIS A 189 1.93 -11.81 -14.67
CA HIS A 189 2.60 -12.27 -15.89
C HIS A 189 2.86 -11.15 -16.89
N ARG A 190 2.57 -9.91 -16.52
CA ARG A 190 2.83 -8.76 -17.40
C ARG A 190 4.30 -8.63 -17.76
N SER A 191 4.56 -8.16 -18.97
CA SER A 191 5.90 -7.80 -19.42
C SER A 191 6.31 -6.43 -18.87
N SER A 192 7.62 -6.15 -18.90
CA SER A 192 8.14 -4.79 -18.67
C SER A 192 7.61 -3.85 -19.76
N VAL A 193 7.32 -2.62 -19.39
CA VAL A 193 6.88 -1.55 -20.32
C VAL A 193 8.05 -0.75 -20.90
N VAL A 194 9.26 -1.09 -20.49
CA VAL A 194 10.52 -0.45 -20.93
C VAL A 194 11.59 -1.48 -21.27
#